data_fb54288c35273a4d392ac7e8406dd28f
#
_entry.id   fb54288c35273a4d392ac7e8406dd28f
#
_cell.length_a   1.000
_cell.length_b   1.000
_cell.length_c   1.000
_cell.angle_alpha   90.00
_cell.angle_beta   90.00
_cell.angle_gamma   90.00
#
_symmetry.space_group_name_H-M   'P 1'
#
loop_
_entity.id
_entity.type
_entity.pdbx_description
1 polymer ?
#
loop_
_entity_poly.entity_id
_entity_poly.type
_entity_poly.pdbx_seq_one_letter_code
_entity_poly.pdbx_strand_id
1 'polypeptide(L)'
;MYTQLVLKQFKCFAEEQRIPLSQITILYGLNGRGKSSVLQSLLLLFQSMKNNNSVESLYLIGDVINLGKYTDVLNSGARENSFSIGLACKTENRTDTLDIEYSSAVDTPFVAKMQNIVINDQSRSDSQASLDSTEEEGNKITTSLSDSVCLQMLKDINYIAANRLGVSNLESRLGANVAITPRGENVLNVLASASPNLLKEAEVSLSQILSGATLKINNEKEDSIEIYMDSISNSKHTYKPINVGFGYGYILSLVVQTLIAPQNSILVVENPESHLHPGAQSRLMEFLVTQSVEKNLQLIIESHSDHIVNGVRIAVRKEKISSEKTSILHFSRDVQTEGTPTVEEIFIDKRGNLSSYPEDFMDEWTKQLEQLMM
;
A
#
# COMPACT_ATOMS: atom_id res chain seq x y z
N MET A 1 5.52 -2.15 -13.49
CA MET A 1 5.75 -1.84 -12.06
C MET A 1 6.21 -0.41 -11.92
N TYR A 2 5.78 0.30 -10.88
CA TYR A 2 6.38 1.58 -10.54
C TYR A 2 7.82 1.37 -10.07
N THR A 3 8.71 2.25 -10.50
CA THR A 3 10.13 2.24 -10.13
C THR A 3 10.51 3.43 -9.26
N GLN A 4 9.71 4.49 -9.28
CA GLN A 4 9.94 5.68 -8.47
C GLN A 4 8.64 6.44 -8.22
N LEU A 5 8.52 7.03 -7.04
CA LEU A 5 7.57 8.07 -6.67
C LEU A 5 8.35 9.34 -6.35
N VAL A 6 7.90 10.49 -6.82
CA VAL A 6 8.51 11.79 -6.56
C VAL A 6 7.50 12.69 -5.86
N LEU A 7 7.89 13.32 -4.78
CA LEU A 7 7.04 14.24 -4.01
C LEU A 7 7.75 15.57 -3.82
N LYS A 8 7.03 16.67 -4.01
CA LYS A 8 7.52 18.03 -3.74
C LYS A 8 6.42 18.85 -3.13
N GLN A 9 6.70 19.58 -2.06
CA GLN A 9 5.77 20.42 -1.32
C GLN A 9 4.50 19.68 -0.84
N PHE A 10 4.58 18.36 -0.69
CA PHE A 10 3.48 17.51 -0.25
C PHE A 10 3.67 17.07 1.21
N LYS A 11 2.76 17.49 2.09
CA LYS A 11 2.76 17.17 3.53
C LYS A 11 4.12 17.50 4.18
N CYS A 12 4.84 16.49 4.67
CA CYS A 12 6.15 16.68 5.32
C CYS A 12 7.32 16.89 4.35
N PHE A 13 7.14 16.67 3.05
CA PHE A 13 8.17 16.81 2.04
C PHE A 13 8.16 18.22 1.44
N ALA A 14 9.02 19.11 1.95
CA ALA A 14 9.14 20.48 1.46
C ALA A 14 9.88 20.55 0.11
N GLU A 15 11.01 19.87 0.01
CA GLU A 15 11.82 19.79 -1.20
C GLU A 15 11.49 18.51 -1.98
N GLU A 16 11.97 18.42 -3.22
CA GLU A 16 11.78 17.23 -4.05
C GLU A 16 12.43 16.01 -3.40
N GLN A 17 11.62 15.00 -3.15
CA GLN A 17 12.05 13.72 -2.61
C GLN A 17 11.76 12.62 -3.63
N ARG A 18 12.80 11.92 -4.08
CA ARG A 18 12.72 10.77 -4.98
C ARG A 18 12.74 9.49 -4.15
N ILE A 19 11.72 8.68 -4.30
CA ILE A 19 11.47 7.48 -3.49
C ILE A 19 11.53 6.28 -4.45
N PRO A 20 12.59 5.46 -4.39
CA PRO A 20 12.72 4.29 -5.25
C PRO A 20 11.68 3.24 -4.86
N LEU A 21 11.15 2.52 -5.85
CA LEU A 21 10.20 1.45 -5.66
C LEU A 21 10.67 0.17 -6.37
N SER A 22 10.59 -0.95 -5.67
CA SER A 22 10.92 -2.29 -6.15
C SER A 22 9.68 -3.17 -6.23
N GLN A 23 9.81 -4.43 -6.63
CA GLN A 23 8.70 -5.39 -6.59
C GLN A 23 8.17 -5.55 -5.16
N ILE A 24 9.07 -5.55 -4.15
CA ILE A 24 8.69 -5.45 -2.74
C ILE A 24 9.41 -4.25 -2.14
N THR A 25 8.66 -3.26 -1.69
CA THR A 25 9.18 -2.08 -1.00
C THR A 25 8.59 -2.01 0.40
N ILE A 26 9.46 -1.96 1.42
CA ILE A 26 9.05 -1.75 2.81
C ILE A 26 9.39 -0.32 3.21
N LEU A 27 8.39 0.44 3.63
CA LEU A 27 8.54 1.76 4.24
C LEU A 27 8.66 1.54 5.75
N TYR A 28 9.86 1.74 6.31
CA TYR A 28 10.19 1.47 7.71
C TYR A 28 10.64 2.76 8.42
N GLY A 29 10.42 2.85 9.71
CA GLY A 29 10.88 3.96 10.57
C GLY A 29 9.83 4.39 11.60
N LEU A 30 10.19 5.35 12.43
CA LEU A 30 9.32 5.85 13.50
C LEU A 30 8.06 6.54 12.99
N ASN A 31 7.06 6.72 13.86
CA ASN A 31 5.84 7.46 13.55
C ASN A 31 6.13 8.93 13.20
N GLY A 32 5.34 9.50 12.29
CA GLY A 32 5.46 10.90 11.89
C GLY A 32 6.67 11.23 11.01
N ARG A 33 7.35 10.23 10.44
CA ARG A 33 8.54 10.40 9.59
C ARG A 33 8.26 10.43 8.08
N GLY A 34 7.01 10.43 7.65
CA GLY A 34 6.64 10.60 6.25
C GLY A 34 6.24 9.33 5.50
N LYS A 35 6.34 8.13 6.08
CA LYS A 35 5.95 6.86 5.46
C LYS A 35 4.53 6.89 4.89
N SER A 36 3.55 7.22 5.74
CA SER A 36 2.14 7.29 5.32
C SER A 36 1.90 8.39 4.28
N SER A 37 2.70 9.48 4.26
CA SER A 37 2.60 10.51 3.22
C SER A 37 2.95 9.96 1.83
N VAL A 38 3.89 9.03 1.75
CA VAL A 38 4.26 8.31 0.52
C VAL A 38 3.08 7.48 0.03
N LEU A 39 2.49 6.65 0.90
CA LEU A 39 1.33 5.84 0.51
C LEU A 39 0.13 6.71 0.14
N GLN A 40 -0.12 7.74 0.92
CA GLN A 40 -1.26 8.65 0.71
C GLN A 40 -1.18 9.40 -0.62
N SER A 41 0.01 9.77 -1.10
CA SER A 41 0.15 10.41 -2.42
C SER A 41 -0.25 9.46 -3.55
N LEU A 42 0.17 8.20 -3.49
CA LEU A 42 -0.21 7.17 -4.46
C LEU A 42 -1.72 6.85 -4.39
N LEU A 43 -2.24 6.69 -3.17
CA LEU A 43 -3.66 6.40 -2.94
C LEU A 43 -4.57 7.56 -3.34
N LEU A 44 -4.09 8.80 -3.25
CA LEU A 44 -4.82 9.98 -3.70
C LEU A 44 -5.00 9.99 -5.22
N LEU A 45 -3.95 9.67 -5.98
CA LEU A 45 -4.02 9.48 -7.43
C LEU A 45 -4.96 8.31 -7.78
N PHE A 46 -4.82 7.17 -7.09
CA PHE A 46 -5.69 6.01 -7.28
C PHE A 46 -7.16 6.35 -7.02
N GLN A 47 -7.48 7.00 -5.90
CA GLN A 47 -8.85 7.40 -5.55
C GLN A 47 -9.48 8.26 -6.63
N SER A 48 -8.73 9.24 -7.14
CA SER A 48 -9.20 10.15 -8.18
C SER A 48 -9.40 9.44 -9.51
N MET A 49 -8.47 8.55 -9.87
CA MET A 49 -8.56 7.72 -11.07
C MET A 49 -9.72 6.74 -11.01
N LYS A 50 -9.96 6.12 -9.85
CA LYS A 50 -11.07 5.18 -9.62
C LYS A 50 -12.43 5.87 -9.77
N ASN A 51 -12.57 7.09 -9.24
CA ASN A 51 -13.86 7.80 -9.18
C ASN A 51 -14.21 8.49 -10.51
N ASN A 52 -13.22 9.04 -11.20
CA ASN A 52 -13.47 9.90 -12.37
C ASN A 52 -12.71 9.49 -13.63
N ASN A 53 -11.95 8.40 -13.56
CA ASN A 53 -11.07 7.96 -14.66
C ASN A 53 -10.08 9.05 -15.12
N SER A 54 -9.75 9.99 -14.23
CA SER A 54 -8.87 11.14 -14.49
C SER A 54 -8.13 11.56 -13.22
N VAL A 55 -6.95 12.13 -13.38
CA VAL A 55 -6.14 12.75 -12.32
C VAL A 55 -6.14 14.28 -12.38
N GLU A 56 -6.93 14.90 -13.26
CA GLU A 56 -7.05 16.36 -13.38
C GLU A 56 -7.58 17.03 -12.11
N SER A 57 -8.35 16.28 -11.33
CA SER A 57 -8.88 16.72 -10.04
C SER A 57 -8.57 15.67 -9.00
N LEU A 58 -7.76 16.00 -8.00
CA LEU A 58 -7.52 15.13 -6.86
C LEU A 58 -8.58 15.37 -5.79
N TYR A 59 -9.35 14.34 -5.51
CA TYR A 59 -10.35 14.36 -4.45
C TYR A 59 -9.68 14.00 -3.12
N LEU A 60 -9.50 14.98 -2.24
CA LEU A 60 -8.81 14.84 -0.94
C LEU A 60 -9.63 14.05 0.08
N ILE A 61 -10.94 13.94 -0.15
CA ILE A 61 -11.89 13.15 0.65
C ILE A 61 -12.57 12.13 -0.26
N GLY A 62 -12.51 10.87 0.11
CA GLY A 62 -13.15 9.77 -0.62
C GLY A 62 -13.15 8.45 0.15
N ASP A 63 -13.55 7.37 -0.53
CA ASP A 63 -13.73 6.04 0.07
C ASP A 63 -12.41 5.33 0.37
N VAL A 64 -11.33 5.69 -0.31
CA VAL A 64 -10.01 5.08 -0.12
C VAL A 64 -9.27 5.77 1.01
N ILE A 65 -9.14 7.09 0.91
CA ILE A 65 -8.48 7.92 1.92
C ILE A 65 -9.24 9.24 2.13
N ASN A 66 -9.05 9.82 3.31
CA ASN A 66 -9.55 11.15 3.67
C ASN A 66 -8.39 11.99 4.22
N LEU A 67 -7.93 12.97 3.47
CA LEU A 67 -6.80 13.83 3.81
C LEU A 67 -7.22 15.24 4.27
N GLY A 68 -8.53 15.52 4.32
CA GLY A 68 -9.03 16.83 4.73
C GLY A 68 -9.00 17.87 3.61
N LYS A 69 -8.53 19.07 3.94
CA LYS A 69 -8.49 20.21 3.02
C LYS A 69 -7.16 20.26 2.26
N TYR A 70 -7.12 21.07 1.20
CA TYR A 70 -5.91 21.36 0.44
C TYR A 70 -4.74 21.83 1.34
N THR A 71 -5.04 22.70 2.31
CA THR A 71 -4.05 23.16 3.29
C THR A 71 -3.48 22.08 4.18
N ASP A 72 -4.17 20.93 4.33
CA ASP A 72 -3.71 19.81 5.14
C ASP A 72 -2.73 18.90 4.36
N VAL A 73 -2.69 19.03 3.03
CA VAL A 73 -1.80 18.27 2.15
C VAL A 73 -0.66 19.09 1.58
N LEU A 74 -0.81 20.41 1.46
CA LEU A 74 0.28 21.30 1.10
C LEU A 74 1.28 21.38 2.25
N ASN A 75 2.58 21.37 1.94
CA ASN A 75 3.62 21.56 2.96
C ASN A 75 3.48 22.94 3.62
N SER A 76 3.58 23.02 4.93
CA SER A 76 3.43 24.26 5.69
C SER A 76 4.50 25.31 5.39
N GLY A 77 5.67 24.90 4.88
CA GLY A 77 6.77 25.74 4.42
C GLY A 77 6.81 25.95 2.92
N ALA A 78 5.74 25.57 2.19
CA ALA A 78 5.69 25.69 0.74
C ALA A 78 5.86 27.15 0.30
N ARG A 79 6.75 27.37 -0.68
CA ARG A 79 7.00 28.71 -1.24
C ARG A 79 5.95 29.09 -2.28
N GLU A 80 5.41 28.09 -2.95
CA GLU A 80 4.36 28.20 -3.97
C GLU A 80 3.09 27.54 -3.45
N ASN A 81 1.93 27.99 -3.89
CA ASN A 81 0.66 27.38 -3.51
C ASN A 81 0.36 26.16 -4.39
N SER A 82 1.36 25.31 -4.57
CA SER A 82 1.26 24.09 -5.36
C SER A 82 2.12 22.97 -4.77
N PHE A 83 1.76 21.72 -5.05
CA PHE A 83 2.57 20.55 -4.76
C PHE A 83 2.63 19.63 -5.99
N SER A 84 3.68 18.81 -6.10
CA SER A 84 3.81 17.85 -7.20
C SER A 84 3.84 16.42 -6.72
N ILE A 85 3.25 15.54 -7.53
CA ILE A 85 3.36 14.08 -7.40
C ILE A 85 3.84 13.53 -8.76
N GLY A 86 5.02 12.91 -8.74
CA GLY A 86 5.61 12.27 -9.92
C GLY A 86 5.63 10.74 -9.77
N LEU A 87 5.51 10.03 -10.88
CA LEU A 87 5.59 8.58 -10.98
C LEU A 87 6.54 8.19 -12.11
N ALA A 88 7.38 7.20 -11.87
CA ALA A 88 8.07 6.49 -12.94
C ALA A 88 7.67 5.02 -12.91
N CYS A 89 7.43 4.44 -14.07
CA CYS A 89 7.13 3.02 -14.19
C CYS A 89 7.93 2.37 -15.32
N LYS A 90 8.18 1.08 -15.18
CA LYS A 90 8.87 0.27 -16.17
C LYS A 90 8.00 -0.89 -16.60
N THR A 91 7.85 -1.05 -17.90
CA THR A 91 7.32 -2.24 -18.57
C THR A 91 8.46 -2.97 -19.27
N GLU A 92 8.20 -4.10 -19.90
CA GLU A 92 9.21 -4.84 -20.68
C GLU A 92 9.80 -3.98 -21.80
N ASN A 93 9.01 -3.09 -22.40
CA ASN A 93 9.36 -2.38 -23.63
C ASN A 93 9.69 -0.90 -23.46
N ARG A 94 9.30 -0.28 -22.35
CA ARG A 94 9.52 1.16 -22.13
C ARG A 94 9.55 1.55 -20.67
N THR A 95 10.16 2.69 -20.41
CA THR A 95 10.05 3.43 -19.14
C THR A 95 9.17 4.64 -19.38
N ASP A 96 8.14 4.81 -18.58
CA ASP A 96 7.27 5.99 -18.58
C ASP A 96 7.53 6.80 -17.31
N THR A 97 7.51 8.13 -17.46
CA THR A 97 7.55 9.08 -16.35
C THR A 97 6.35 10.03 -16.45
N LEU A 98 5.85 10.42 -15.31
CA LEU A 98 4.73 11.32 -15.15
C LEU A 98 5.03 12.25 -13.97
N ASP A 99 4.92 13.54 -14.15
CA ASP A 99 4.98 14.53 -13.06
C ASP A 99 3.77 15.44 -13.17
N ILE A 100 3.02 15.60 -12.08
CA ILE A 100 1.78 16.37 -12.05
C ILE A 100 1.85 17.40 -10.93
N GLU A 101 1.66 18.65 -11.27
CA GLU A 101 1.58 19.75 -10.33
C GLU A 101 0.11 20.10 -10.06
N TYR A 102 -0.22 20.27 -8.77
CA TYR A 102 -1.56 20.57 -8.30
C TYR A 102 -1.60 21.83 -7.45
N SER A 103 -2.67 22.63 -7.63
CA SER A 103 -2.99 23.77 -6.77
C SER A 103 -4.39 23.65 -6.19
N SER A 104 -4.75 24.58 -5.30
CA SER A 104 -6.09 24.57 -4.69
C SER A 104 -7.16 24.88 -5.74
N ALA A 105 -8.28 24.18 -5.69
CA ALA A 105 -9.44 24.55 -6.46
C ALA A 105 -10.09 25.82 -5.92
N VAL A 106 -10.63 26.66 -6.82
CA VAL A 106 -11.27 27.93 -6.43
C VAL A 106 -12.56 27.71 -5.66
N ASP A 107 -13.33 26.68 -6.05
CA ASP A 107 -14.70 26.48 -5.57
C ASP A 107 -14.80 25.58 -4.33
N THR A 108 -13.76 24.83 -4.00
CA THR A 108 -13.79 23.87 -2.87
C THR A 108 -12.41 23.58 -2.30
N PRO A 109 -12.26 23.61 -0.97
CA PRO A 109 -10.99 23.28 -0.33
C PRO A 109 -10.64 21.78 -0.31
N PHE A 110 -11.56 20.92 -0.76
CA PHE A 110 -11.42 19.45 -0.69
C PHE A 110 -10.97 18.84 -2.02
N VAL A 111 -10.62 19.67 -2.99
CA VAL A 111 -10.12 19.25 -4.31
C VAL A 111 -8.86 20.02 -4.64
N ALA A 112 -7.85 19.33 -5.15
CA ALA A 112 -6.71 19.95 -5.81
C ALA A 112 -6.88 19.83 -7.33
N LYS A 113 -6.58 20.89 -8.05
CA LYS A 113 -6.67 20.97 -9.52
C LYS A 113 -5.30 20.86 -10.15
N MET A 114 -5.18 20.06 -11.18
CA MET A 114 -3.97 19.97 -12.00
C MET A 114 -3.71 21.33 -12.66
N GLN A 115 -2.47 21.79 -12.52
CA GLN A 115 -1.96 23.02 -13.15
C GLN A 115 -1.08 22.69 -14.33
N ASN A 116 -0.26 21.66 -14.16
CA ASN A 116 0.71 21.24 -15.17
C ASN A 116 0.90 19.72 -15.12
N ILE A 117 1.27 19.16 -16.26
CA ILE A 117 1.63 17.74 -16.38
C ILE A 117 2.77 17.57 -17.37
N VAL A 118 3.77 16.79 -16.99
CA VAL A 118 4.89 16.39 -17.84
C VAL A 118 4.89 14.89 -18.00
N ILE A 119 4.92 14.39 -19.23
CA ILE A 119 4.95 12.96 -19.53
C ILE A 119 6.17 12.70 -20.40
N ASN A 120 7.02 11.74 -19.99
CA ASN A 120 8.18 11.27 -20.75
C ASN A 120 9.12 12.39 -21.25
N ASP A 121 9.97 12.87 -20.38
CA ASP A 121 10.91 13.97 -20.54
C ASP A 121 11.80 13.91 -21.81
N GLN A 122 11.94 12.75 -22.46
CA GLN A 122 12.85 12.55 -23.58
C GLN A 122 12.30 12.90 -24.98
N SER A 123 11.05 13.27 -25.14
CA SER A 123 10.46 13.43 -26.46
C SER A 123 9.67 14.71 -26.74
N ARG A 124 9.53 15.61 -25.80
CA ARG A 124 8.63 16.76 -26.01
C ARG A 124 9.10 18.07 -25.35
N SER A 125 9.96 18.78 -26.05
CA SER A 125 10.13 20.24 -25.89
C SER A 125 8.87 21.06 -26.22
N ASP A 126 7.79 20.44 -26.70
CA ASP A 126 6.58 21.10 -27.20
C ASP A 126 5.29 20.84 -26.40
N SER A 127 5.34 20.14 -25.27
CA SER A 127 4.13 19.87 -24.49
C SER A 127 4.21 20.36 -23.05
N GLN A 128 4.51 21.65 -22.89
CA GLN A 128 4.02 22.42 -21.76
C GLN A 128 2.59 22.84 -22.10
N ALA A 129 1.62 22.02 -21.71
CA ALA A 129 0.22 22.39 -21.82
C ALA A 129 -0.13 23.28 -20.62
N SER A 130 -0.13 24.60 -20.81
CA SER A 130 -0.77 25.48 -19.87
C SER A 130 -2.31 25.45 -20.11
N LEU A 131 -3.08 25.40 -19.03
CA LEU A 131 -4.54 25.25 -19.02
C LEU A 131 -5.33 26.45 -19.61
N ASP A 132 -4.68 27.44 -20.18
CA ASP A 132 -5.32 28.59 -20.87
C ASP A 132 -5.61 28.35 -22.35
N SER A 133 -5.61 27.08 -22.76
CA SER A 133 -5.70 26.72 -24.17
C SER A 133 -7.10 26.28 -24.61
N THR A 134 -7.43 26.58 -25.85
CA THR A 134 -8.71 26.33 -26.53
C THR A 134 -9.13 24.84 -26.53
N GLU A 135 -10.41 24.55 -26.82
CA GLU A 135 -11.01 23.21 -26.86
C GLU A 135 -10.20 22.13 -27.65
N GLU A 136 -9.45 22.56 -28.68
CA GLU A 136 -8.58 21.65 -29.44
C GLU A 136 -7.36 21.16 -28.70
N GLU A 137 -6.82 21.95 -27.77
CA GLU A 137 -5.66 21.55 -26.94
C GLU A 137 -6.09 20.67 -25.75
N GLY A 138 -7.30 20.85 -25.21
CA GLY A 138 -7.89 19.97 -24.21
C GLY A 138 -8.00 18.53 -24.71
N ASN A 139 -8.39 18.30 -25.95
CA ASN A 139 -8.42 16.99 -26.59
C ASN A 139 -7.02 16.37 -26.75
N LYS A 140 -6.00 17.17 -27.00
CA LYS A 140 -4.60 16.72 -27.14
C LYS A 140 -4.02 16.23 -25.81
N ILE A 141 -4.34 16.93 -24.72
CA ILE A 141 -3.95 16.55 -23.35
C ILE A 141 -4.62 15.24 -22.94
N THR A 142 -5.91 15.10 -23.19
CA THR A 142 -6.69 13.92 -22.85
C THR A 142 -6.17 12.68 -23.58
N THR A 143 -5.81 12.79 -24.85
CA THR A 143 -5.25 11.69 -25.65
C THR A 143 -3.87 11.26 -25.14
N SER A 144 -3.03 12.19 -24.69
CA SER A 144 -1.71 11.88 -24.14
C SER A 144 -1.77 11.27 -22.73
N LEU A 145 -2.76 11.63 -21.93
CA LEU A 145 -3.00 11.06 -20.60
C LEU A 145 -3.46 9.61 -20.68
N SER A 146 -4.37 9.28 -21.62
CA SER A 146 -4.86 7.91 -21.81
C SER A 146 -3.76 6.91 -22.18
N ASP A 147 -2.67 7.38 -22.80
CA ASP A 147 -1.56 6.55 -23.27
C ASP A 147 -0.45 6.34 -22.22
N SER A 148 -0.51 7.05 -21.09
CA SER A 148 0.46 6.87 -20.01
C SER A 148 0.25 5.55 -19.28
N VAL A 149 1.28 4.70 -19.31
CA VAL A 149 1.30 3.44 -18.55
C VAL A 149 1.24 3.69 -17.06
N CYS A 150 1.87 4.76 -16.57
CA CYS A 150 1.81 5.12 -15.15
C CYS A 150 0.35 5.37 -14.69
N LEU A 151 -0.47 6.05 -15.51
CA LEU A 151 -1.88 6.27 -15.19
C LEU A 151 -2.74 5.01 -15.31
N GLN A 152 -2.47 4.16 -16.31
CA GLN A 152 -3.18 2.90 -16.45
C GLN A 152 -2.96 1.98 -15.24
N MET A 153 -1.74 1.90 -14.73
CA MET A 153 -1.39 1.10 -13.56
C MET A 153 -2.08 1.57 -12.27
N LEU A 154 -2.48 2.84 -12.17
CA LEU A 154 -3.24 3.32 -11.00
C LEU A 154 -4.56 2.56 -10.83
N LYS A 155 -5.18 2.07 -11.91
CA LYS A 155 -6.45 1.33 -11.85
C LYS A 155 -6.30 -0.05 -11.18
N ASP A 156 -5.09 -0.60 -11.17
CA ASP A 156 -4.77 -1.93 -10.67
C ASP A 156 -4.25 -1.91 -9.24
N ILE A 157 -4.45 -0.80 -8.51
CA ILE A 157 -4.07 -0.70 -7.09
C ILE A 157 -5.13 -1.38 -6.23
N ASN A 158 -4.64 -2.26 -5.36
CA ASN A 158 -5.37 -2.87 -4.27
C ASN A 158 -4.84 -2.30 -2.96
N TYR A 159 -5.69 -1.95 -2.02
CA TYR A 159 -5.26 -1.30 -0.79
C TYR A 159 -5.88 -1.91 0.45
N ILE A 160 -5.05 -2.15 1.46
CA ILE A 160 -5.45 -2.58 2.80
C ILE A 160 -4.91 -1.59 3.83
N ALA A 161 -5.82 -0.91 4.50
CA ALA A 161 -5.52 0.16 5.46
C ALA A 161 -5.04 -0.38 6.82
N ALA A 162 -4.37 0.48 7.60
CA ALA A 162 -3.95 0.17 8.96
C ALA A 162 -5.12 -0.05 9.91
N ASN A 163 -6.20 0.73 9.75
CA ASN A 163 -7.39 0.70 10.60
C ASN A 163 -8.42 -0.36 10.14
N ARG A 164 -7.91 -1.56 9.78
CA ARG A 164 -8.77 -2.68 9.42
C ARG A 164 -9.79 -2.97 10.52
N LEU A 165 -10.97 -3.37 10.12
CA LEU A 165 -11.94 -3.95 11.03
C LEU A 165 -11.72 -5.46 11.09
N GLY A 166 -11.75 -6.00 12.29
CA GLY A 166 -11.82 -7.46 12.46
C GLY A 166 -13.11 -7.97 11.86
N VAL A 167 -13.14 -9.24 11.51
CA VAL A 167 -14.32 -9.89 10.94
C VAL A 167 -15.47 -9.86 11.95
N SER A 168 -16.65 -9.41 11.52
CA SER A 168 -17.88 -9.50 12.30
C SER A 168 -18.37 -10.96 12.38
N ASN A 169 -19.19 -11.30 13.39
CA ASN A 169 -19.74 -12.64 13.49
C ASN A 169 -20.80 -12.93 12.41
N LEU A 170 -21.41 -11.88 11.89
CA LEU A 170 -22.52 -11.90 10.95
C LEU A 170 -22.42 -10.67 10.06
N GLU A 171 -22.52 -10.88 8.75
CA GLU A 171 -22.64 -9.80 7.77
C GLU A 171 -23.94 -9.99 6.97
N SER A 172 -24.57 -8.88 6.63
CA SER A 172 -25.66 -8.90 5.65
C SER A 172 -25.11 -9.27 4.28
N ARG A 173 -25.86 -10.07 3.53
CA ARG A 173 -25.46 -10.49 2.21
C ARG A 173 -25.51 -9.31 1.22
N LEU A 174 -24.40 -8.99 0.61
CA LEU A 174 -24.28 -8.08 -0.51
C LEU A 174 -24.32 -8.88 -1.83
N GLY A 175 -24.63 -8.24 -2.94
CA GLY A 175 -24.61 -8.89 -4.26
C GLY A 175 -23.25 -9.50 -4.61
N ALA A 176 -23.22 -10.33 -5.66
CA ALA A 176 -22.01 -10.96 -6.16
C ALA A 176 -20.99 -9.90 -6.69
N ASN A 177 -19.70 -10.26 -6.71
CA ASN A 177 -18.59 -9.44 -7.24
C ASN A 177 -18.27 -8.17 -6.44
N VAL A 178 -18.27 -8.25 -5.15
CA VAL A 178 -17.85 -7.15 -4.27
C VAL A 178 -16.32 -7.20 -4.10
N ALA A 179 -15.62 -6.12 -4.45
CA ALA A 179 -14.20 -5.97 -4.13
C ALA A 179 -14.02 -5.77 -2.62
N ILE A 180 -12.88 -6.19 -2.08
CA ILE A 180 -12.57 -5.92 -0.68
C ILE A 180 -12.36 -4.41 -0.47
N THR A 181 -13.05 -3.89 0.55
CA THR A 181 -12.86 -2.49 0.97
C THR A 181 -11.52 -2.30 1.67
N PRO A 182 -10.93 -1.10 1.69
CA PRO A 182 -9.65 -0.84 2.35
C PRO A 182 -9.57 -1.29 3.81
N ARG A 183 -10.70 -1.26 4.53
CA ARG A 183 -10.80 -1.69 5.93
C ARG A 183 -11.23 -3.14 6.11
N GLY A 184 -11.57 -3.83 5.01
CA GLY A 184 -11.93 -5.25 5.02
C GLY A 184 -13.31 -5.58 5.57
N GLU A 185 -14.22 -4.59 5.69
CA GLU A 185 -15.56 -4.76 6.30
C GLU A 185 -16.38 -5.85 5.61
N ASN A 186 -16.18 -6.02 4.31
CA ASN A 186 -16.98 -6.90 3.46
C ASN A 186 -16.29 -8.23 3.08
N VAL A 187 -15.23 -8.60 3.79
CA VAL A 187 -14.45 -9.80 3.46
C VAL A 187 -15.30 -11.07 3.48
N LEU A 188 -16.32 -11.17 4.35
CA LEU A 188 -17.21 -12.34 4.36
C LEU A 188 -18.06 -12.44 3.11
N ASN A 189 -18.53 -11.32 2.57
CA ASN A 189 -19.28 -11.29 1.31
C ASN A 189 -18.43 -11.76 0.12
N VAL A 190 -17.16 -11.36 0.10
CA VAL A 190 -16.20 -11.83 -0.92
C VAL A 190 -15.99 -13.34 -0.79
N LEU A 191 -15.76 -13.84 0.42
CA LEU A 191 -15.57 -15.26 0.67
C LEU A 191 -16.83 -16.11 0.40
N ALA A 192 -18.02 -15.60 0.73
CA ALA A 192 -19.27 -16.30 0.48
C ALA A 192 -19.59 -16.47 -1.02
N SER A 193 -19.05 -15.56 -1.84
CA SER A 193 -19.15 -15.61 -3.31
C SER A 193 -17.95 -16.28 -3.96
N ALA A 194 -16.96 -16.71 -3.18
CA ALA A 194 -15.71 -17.27 -3.67
C ALA A 194 -15.88 -18.70 -4.19
N SER A 195 -14.99 -19.10 -5.10
CA SER A 195 -14.87 -20.48 -5.52
C SER A 195 -14.41 -21.39 -4.38
N PRO A 196 -14.74 -22.68 -4.39
CA PRO A 196 -14.23 -23.63 -3.39
C PRO A 196 -12.69 -23.63 -3.28
N ASN A 197 -11.99 -23.39 -4.40
CA ASN A 197 -10.54 -23.31 -4.42
C ASN A 197 -10.02 -22.11 -3.63
N LEU A 198 -10.60 -20.92 -3.84
CA LEU A 198 -10.20 -19.71 -3.11
C LEU A 198 -10.46 -19.86 -1.60
N LEU A 199 -11.59 -20.45 -1.21
CA LEU A 199 -11.89 -20.73 0.21
C LEU A 199 -10.82 -21.64 0.83
N LYS A 200 -10.45 -22.71 0.11
CA LYS A 200 -9.40 -23.63 0.57
C LYS A 200 -8.03 -22.96 0.64
N GLU A 201 -7.67 -22.15 -0.34
CA GLU A 201 -6.42 -21.39 -0.34
C GLU A 201 -6.37 -20.39 0.83
N ALA A 202 -7.47 -19.70 1.12
CA ALA A 202 -7.58 -18.78 2.25
C ALA A 202 -7.41 -19.53 3.59
N GLU A 203 -8.06 -20.70 3.75
CA GLU A 203 -7.93 -21.53 4.95
C GLU A 203 -6.49 -22.04 5.13
N VAL A 204 -5.87 -22.57 4.07
CA VAL A 204 -4.48 -23.07 4.11
C VAL A 204 -3.52 -21.92 4.44
N SER A 205 -3.66 -20.77 3.81
CA SER A 205 -2.81 -19.62 4.07
C SER A 205 -2.93 -19.13 5.51
N LEU A 206 -4.15 -19.00 6.03
CA LEU A 206 -4.40 -18.65 7.43
C LEU A 206 -3.80 -19.67 8.39
N SER A 207 -3.99 -20.98 8.11
CA SER A 207 -3.43 -22.05 8.92
C SER A 207 -1.91 -22.00 8.97
N GLN A 208 -1.25 -21.71 7.86
CA GLN A 208 0.21 -21.56 7.80
C GLN A 208 0.69 -20.33 8.57
N ILE A 209 0.02 -19.19 8.39
CA ILE A 209 0.42 -17.94 9.04
C ILE A 209 0.19 -18.01 10.55
N LEU A 210 -0.96 -18.54 10.99
CA LEU A 210 -1.41 -18.53 12.38
C LEU A 210 -1.14 -19.87 13.11
N SER A 211 -0.40 -20.79 12.50
CA SER A 211 0.00 -22.08 13.09
C SER A 211 -1.19 -22.98 13.46
N GLY A 212 -2.11 -23.18 12.52
CA GLY A 212 -3.19 -24.14 12.67
C GLY A 212 -4.60 -23.55 12.69
N ALA A 213 -4.77 -22.28 12.33
CA ALA A 213 -6.10 -21.67 12.21
C ALA A 213 -6.99 -22.42 11.21
N THR A 214 -8.26 -22.55 11.52
CA THR A 214 -9.30 -23.06 10.62
C THR A 214 -10.34 -22.00 10.34
N LEU A 215 -10.98 -22.09 9.18
CA LEU A 215 -11.98 -21.16 8.71
C LEU A 215 -13.17 -21.95 8.17
N LYS A 216 -14.37 -21.66 8.66
CA LYS A 216 -15.64 -22.21 8.13
C LYS A 216 -16.61 -21.07 7.88
N ILE A 217 -17.22 -21.09 6.72
CA ILE A 217 -18.24 -20.11 6.33
C ILE A 217 -19.57 -20.84 6.23
N ASN A 218 -20.58 -20.32 6.91
CA ASN A 218 -21.96 -20.74 6.76
C ASN A 218 -22.72 -19.65 5.99
N ASN A 219 -23.13 -19.99 4.77
CA ASN A 219 -23.89 -19.14 3.86
C ASN A 219 -25.25 -19.75 3.49
N GLU A 220 -25.79 -20.64 4.32
CA GLU A 220 -27.09 -21.28 4.09
C GLU A 220 -28.27 -20.30 4.22
N LYS A 221 -28.09 -19.21 4.96
CA LYS A 221 -29.13 -18.19 5.11
C LYS A 221 -29.13 -17.26 3.87
N GLU A 222 -30.33 -16.89 3.43
CA GLU A 222 -30.51 -16.02 2.26
C GLU A 222 -30.01 -14.59 2.48
N ASP A 223 -30.15 -14.06 3.70
CA ASP A 223 -29.95 -12.67 4.06
C ASP A 223 -28.60 -12.39 4.77
N SER A 224 -27.91 -13.44 5.22
CA SER A 224 -26.74 -13.28 6.07
C SER A 224 -25.68 -14.36 5.88
N ILE A 225 -24.44 -14.02 6.25
CA ILE A 225 -23.28 -14.88 6.19
C ILE A 225 -22.68 -14.97 7.59
N GLU A 226 -22.45 -16.16 8.08
CA GLU A 226 -21.80 -16.42 9.36
C GLU A 226 -20.42 -17.03 9.14
N ILE A 227 -19.48 -16.67 9.99
CA ILE A 227 -18.13 -17.24 9.97
C ILE A 227 -17.82 -17.87 11.32
N TYR A 228 -17.09 -18.96 11.28
CA TYR A 228 -16.55 -19.68 12.42
C TYR A 228 -15.07 -19.91 12.23
N MET A 229 -14.31 -19.74 13.28
CA MET A 229 -12.85 -19.90 13.29
C MET A 229 -12.43 -20.72 14.49
N ASP A 230 -11.25 -21.37 14.39
CA ASP A 230 -10.57 -22.00 15.51
C ASP A 230 -9.06 -21.75 15.39
N SER A 231 -8.40 -21.73 16.52
CA SER A 231 -6.93 -21.63 16.62
C SER A 231 -6.20 -22.96 16.48
N ILE A 232 -6.93 -24.07 16.44
CA ILE A 232 -6.36 -25.44 16.42
C ILE A 232 -6.90 -26.20 15.21
N SER A 233 -6.00 -26.68 14.36
CA SER A 233 -6.34 -27.58 13.26
C SER A 233 -6.99 -28.86 13.80
N ASN A 234 -8.04 -29.31 13.15
CA ASN A 234 -8.80 -30.51 13.50
C ASN A 234 -9.56 -30.45 14.84
N SER A 235 -9.78 -29.26 15.39
CA SER A 235 -10.70 -29.09 16.52
C SER A 235 -12.11 -29.54 16.14
N LYS A 236 -12.81 -30.20 17.07
CA LYS A 236 -14.23 -30.51 16.94
C LYS A 236 -15.12 -29.29 17.20
N HIS A 237 -14.55 -28.23 17.72
CA HIS A 237 -15.24 -27.00 18.10
C HIS A 237 -14.86 -25.89 17.12
N THR A 238 -15.80 -25.03 16.81
CA THR A 238 -15.61 -23.81 16.02
C THR A 238 -16.25 -22.65 16.79
N TYR A 239 -15.59 -21.51 16.77
CA TYR A 239 -16.00 -20.34 17.54
C TYR A 239 -16.32 -19.18 16.60
N LYS A 240 -17.21 -18.30 17.03
CA LYS A 240 -17.38 -17.01 16.35
C LYS A 240 -16.11 -16.16 16.49
N PRO A 241 -15.77 -15.31 15.52
CA PRO A 241 -14.55 -14.50 15.54
C PRO A 241 -14.32 -13.71 16.82
N ILE A 242 -15.39 -13.21 17.45
CA ILE A 242 -15.31 -12.47 18.71
C ILE A 242 -14.72 -13.30 19.88
N ASN A 243 -14.81 -14.62 19.80
CA ASN A 243 -14.30 -15.56 20.81
C ASN A 243 -12.92 -16.13 20.45
N VAL A 244 -12.35 -15.68 19.34
CA VAL A 244 -10.99 -16.03 18.89
C VAL A 244 -10.14 -14.75 18.93
N GLY A 245 -8.84 -14.86 19.07
CA GLY A 245 -7.96 -13.67 19.16
C GLY A 245 -8.15 -12.70 18.00
N PHE A 246 -8.10 -11.41 18.25
CA PHE A 246 -8.30 -10.33 17.26
C PHE A 246 -7.48 -10.51 15.98
N GLY A 247 -6.26 -11.01 16.09
CA GLY A 247 -5.36 -11.23 14.96
C GLY A 247 -5.95 -12.11 13.85
N TYR A 248 -6.86 -13.02 14.18
CA TYR A 248 -7.51 -13.92 13.21
C TYR A 248 -8.41 -13.15 12.25
N GLY A 249 -9.24 -12.26 12.77
CA GLY A 249 -10.14 -11.44 11.95
C GLY A 249 -9.39 -10.36 11.17
N TYR A 250 -8.36 -9.79 11.77
CA TYR A 250 -7.56 -8.73 11.16
C TYR A 250 -6.77 -9.17 9.93
N ILE A 251 -6.21 -10.37 9.98
CA ILE A 251 -5.39 -10.88 8.88
C ILE A 251 -6.22 -11.42 7.71
N LEU A 252 -7.47 -11.83 7.97
CA LEU A 252 -8.31 -12.45 6.96
C LEU A 252 -8.50 -11.57 5.73
N SER A 253 -8.79 -10.28 5.92
CA SER A 253 -8.96 -9.32 4.82
C SER A 253 -7.70 -9.16 3.99
N LEU A 254 -6.52 -9.12 4.62
CA LEU A 254 -5.24 -9.04 3.92
C LEU A 254 -4.95 -10.32 3.12
N VAL A 255 -5.15 -11.48 3.72
CA VAL A 255 -4.94 -12.77 3.03
C VAL A 255 -5.86 -12.89 1.82
N VAL A 256 -7.16 -12.63 2.00
CA VAL A 256 -8.13 -12.73 0.91
C VAL A 256 -7.85 -11.70 -0.18
N GLN A 257 -7.56 -10.44 0.18
CA GLN A 257 -7.18 -9.41 -0.81
C GLN A 257 -5.95 -9.83 -1.62
N THR A 258 -4.94 -10.39 -0.96
CA THR A 258 -3.73 -10.88 -1.64
C THR A 258 -4.05 -12.04 -2.60
N LEU A 259 -4.93 -12.95 -2.19
CA LEU A 259 -5.34 -14.10 -3.01
C LEU A 259 -6.18 -13.70 -4.21
N ILE A 260 -7.03 -12.68 -4.11
CA ILE A 260 -7.88 -12.22 -5.23
C ILE A 260 -7.22 -11.14 -6.09
N ALA A 261 -6.10 -10.54 -5.63
CA ALA A 261 -5.39 -9.53 -6.40
C ALA A 261 -5.04 -10.05 -7.80
N PRO A 262 -5.35 -9.29 -8.87
CA PRO A 262 -5.01 -9.66 -10.23
C PRO A 262 -3.50 -9.81 -10.44
N GLN A 263 -3.10 -10.61 -11.41
CA GLN A 263 -1.70 -10.66 -11.84
C GLN A 263 -1.23 -9.28 -12.31
N ASN A 264 0.02 -8.96 -12.05
CA ASN A 264 0.68 -7.69 -12.40
C ASN A 264 0.07 -6.45 -11.71
N SER A 265 -0.80 -6.62 -10.73
CA SER A 265 -1.38 -5.51 -9.96
C SER A 265 -0.45 -5.03 -8.83
N ILE A 266 -0.88 -3.96 -8.16
CA ILE A 266 -0.17 -3.35 -7.05
C ILE A 266 -0.98 -3.59 -5.78
N LEU A 267 -0.32 -4.03 -4.71
CA LEU A 267 -0.92 -4.19 -3.39
C LEU A 267 -0.22 -3.26 -2.40
N VAL A 268 -0.95 -2.27 -1.92
CA VAL A 268 -0.52 -1.33 -0.88
C VAL A 268 -1.07 -1.81 0.45
N VAL A 269 -0.20 -1.97 1.44
CA VAL A 269 -0.57 -2.51 2.76
C VAL A 269 0.01 -1.64 3.86
N GLU A 270 -0.84 -1.19 4.78
CA GLU A 270 -0.41 -0.51 6.00
C GLU A 270 -0.44 -1.47 7.19
N ASN A 271 0.64 -1.45 7.98
CA ASN A 271 0.79 -2.17 9.25
C ASN A 271 0.28 -3.63 9.20
N PRO A 272 0.81 -4.49 8.30
CA PRO A 272 0.36 -5.88 8.19
C PRO A 272 0.57 -6.68 9.48
N GLU A 273 1.51 -6.25 10.30
CA GLU A 273 1.87 -6.86 11.59
C GLU A 273 0.83 -6.70 12.70
N SER A 274 -0.11 -5.77 12.55
CA SER A 274 -1.04 -5.39 13.62
C SER A 274 -1.78 -6.61 14.20
N HIS A 275 -1.76 -6.71 15.54
CA HIS A 275 -2.40 -7.79 16.31
C HIS A 275 -1.83 -9.21 16.08
N LEU A 276 -0.68 -9.35 15.44
CA LEU A 276 -0.03 -10.63 15.19
C LEU A 276 1.14 -10.87 16.14
N HIS A 277 1.25 -12.12 16.60
CA HIS A 277 2.45 -12.59 17.29
C HIS A 277 3.67 -12.52 16.35
N PRO A 278 4.89 -12.18 16.83
CA PRO A 278 6.11 -12.08 16.02
C PRO A 278 6.31 -13.20 15.01
N GLY A 279 6.13 -14.45 15.42
CA GLY A 279 6.24 -15.59 14.51
C GLY A 279 5.20 -15.62 13.40
N ALA A 280 4.00 -15.08 13.63
CA ALA A 280 2.97 -14.94 12.59
C ALA A 280 3.30 -13.81 11.61
N GLN A 281 3.91 -12.72 12.08
CA GLN A 281 4.37 -11.61 11.22
C GLN A 281 5.40 -12.09 10.19
N SER A 282 6.37 -12.89 10.60
CA SER A 282 7.37 -13.46 9.69
C SER A 282 6.74 -14.40 8.65
N ARG A 283 5.80 -15.27 9.07
CA ARG A 283 5.09 -16.17 8.15
C ARG A 283 4.15 -15.44 7.21
N LEU A 284 3.51 -14.37 7.68
CA LEU A 284 2.72 -13.47 6.84
C LEU A 284 3.60 -12.88 5.73
N MET A 285 4.79 -12.38 6.08
CA MET A 285 5.66 -11.82 5.05
C MET A 285 6.14 -12.88 4.06
N GLU A 286 6.40 -14.11 4.51
CA GLU A 286 6.73 -15.24 3.61
C GLU A 286 5.58 -15.55 2.64
N PHE A 287 4.33 -15.50 3.10
CA PHE A 287 3.13 -15.62 2.26
C PHE A 287 3.05 -14.48 1.23
N LEU A 288 3.20 -13.22 1.67
CA LEU A 288 3.13 -12.06 0.78
C LEU A 288 4.22 -12.10 -0.30
N VAL A 289 5.45 -12.49 0.05
CA VAL A 289 6.54 -12.68 -0.93
C VAL A 289 6.19 -13.77 -1.93
N THR A 290 5.66 -14.90 -1.47
CA THR A 290 5.27 -16.00 -2.35
C THR A 290 4.21 -15.54 -3.36
N GLN A 291 3.16 -14.86 -2.91
CA GLN A 291 2.11 -14.33 -3.78
C GLN A 291 2.62 -13.23 -4.72
N SER A 292 3.55 -12.38 -4.25
CA SER A 292 4.20 -11.37 -5.09
C SER A 292 4.97 -11.99 -6.25
N VAL A 293 5.68 -13.07 -6.02
CA VAL A 293 6.45 -13.75 -7.07
C VAL A 293 5.52 -14.51 -8.03
N GLU A 294 4.56 -15.29 -7.51
CA GLU A 294 3.66 -16.11 -8.31
C GLU A 294 2.75 -15.30 -9.23
N LYS A 295 2.29 -14.13 -8.76
CA LYS A 295 1.37 -13.28 -9.51
C LYS A 295 2.02 -12.03 -10.09
N ASN A 296 3.33 -11.87 -9.92
CA ASN A 296 4.05 -10.65 -10.28
C ASN A 296 3.42 -9.38 -9.66
N LEU A 297 3.00 -9.47 -8.38
CA LEU A 297 2.44 -8.33 -7.66
C LEU A 297 3.57 -7.38 -7.23
N GLN A 298 3.32 -6.08 -7.33
CA GLN A 298 4.15 -5.08 -6.66
C GLN A 298 3.58 -4.82 -5.27
N LEU A 299 4.39 -5.04 -4.23
CA LEU A 299 4.00 -4.80 -2.83
C LEU A 299 4.64 -3.51 -2.32
N ILE A 300 3.83 -2.61 -1.80
CA ILE A 300 4.29 -1.41 -1.09
C ILE A 300 3.72 -1.48 0.32
N ILE A 301 4.60 -1.70 1.31
CA ILE A 301 4.22 -2.05 2.68
C ILE A 301 4.74 -0.99 3.65
N GLU A 302 3.87 -0.34 4.40
CA GLU A 302 4.25 0.44 5.58
C GLU A 302 4.28 -0.47 6.80
N SER A 303 5.41 -0.51 7.51
CA SER A 303 5.57 -1.36 8.70
C SER A 303 6.51 -0.74 9.72
N HIS A 304 6.27 -1.09 11.00
CA HIS A 304 7.14 -0.80 12.14
C HIS A 304 7.79 -2.07 12.72
N SER A 305 7.63 -3.22 12.04
CA SER A 305 8.04 -4.52 12.56
C SER A 305 9.35 -5.00 11.97
N ASP A 306 10.33 -5.24 12.84
CA ASP A 306 11.57 -5.95 12.51
C ASP A 306 11.29 -7.35 11.93
N HIS A 307 10.18 -7.99 12.33
CA HIS A 307 9.80 -9.32 11.87
C HIS A 307 9.30 -9.30 10.41
N ILE A 308 8.66 -8.22 9.97
CA ILE A 308 8.31 -8.00 8.57
C ILE A 308 9.57 -7.82 7.73
N VAL A 309 10.49 -6.97 8.17
CA VAL A 309 11.80 -6.79 7.51
C VAL A 309 12.57 -8.09 7.45
N ASN A 310 12.68 -8.83 8.57
CA ASN A 310 13.35 -10.11 8.63
C ASN A 310 12.68 -11.17 7.74
N GLY A 311 11.36 -11.11 7.57
CA GLY A 311 10.63 -11.99 6.66
C GLY A 311 11.10 -11.86 5.20
N VAL A 312 11.31 -10.63 4.71
CA VAL A 312 11.87 -10.39 3.37
C VAL A 312 13.33 -10.85 3.28
N ARG A 313 14.16 -10.53 4.28
CA ARG A 313 15.56 -10.98 4.33
C ARG A 313 15.68 -12.51 4.24
N ILE A 314 14.83 -13.23 4.97
CA ILE A 314 14.78 -14.69 4.94
C ILE A 314 14.33 -15.19 3.56
N ALA A 315 13.36 -14.54 2.93
CA ALA A 315 12.89 -14.92 1.60
C ALA A 315 13.98 -14.74 0.54
N VAL A 316 14.75 -13.64 0.60
CA VAL A 316 15.93 -13.41 -0.26
C VAL A 316 16.99 -14.50 -0.02
N ARG A 317 17.34 -14.78 1.23
CA ARG A 317 18.32 -15.82 1.57
C ARG A 317 17.89 -17.23 1.11
N LYS A 318 16.59 -17.51 1.09
CA LYS A 318 16.01 -18.77 0.58
C LYS A 318 15.80 -18.75 -0.94
N GLU A 319 16.28 -17.73 -1.63
CA GLU A 319 16.16 -17.55 -3.09
C GLU A 319 14.71 -17.54 -3.61
N LYS A 320 13.73 -17.23 -2.73
CA LYS A 320 12.34 -17.09 -3.13
C LYS A 320 12.11 -15.82 -3.97
N ILE A 321 12.89 -14.79 -3.73
CA ILE A 321 12.91 -13.54 -4.49
C ILE A 321 14.34 -13.04 -4.64
N SER A 322 14.68 -12.43 -5.78
CA SER A 322 15.99 -11.79 -5.98
C SER A 322 16.13 -10.55 -5.09
N SER A 323 17.32 -10.35 -4.53
CA SER A 323 17.67 -9.17 -3.74
C SER A 323 17.40 -7.84 -4.48
N GLU A 324 17.62 -7.79 -5.77
CA GLU A 324 17.40 -6.60 -6.63
C GLU A 324 15.91 -6.21 -6.78
N LYS A 325 15.01 -7.12 -6.42
CA LYS A 325 13.56 -6.92 -6.45
C LYS A 325 12.98 -6.47 -5.11
N THR A 326 13.85 -6.21 -4.13
CA THR A 326 13.46 -5.83 -2.77
C THR A 326 14.16 -4.56 -2.35
N SER A 327 13.47 -3.67 -1.67
CA SER A 327 14.00 -2.43 -1.11
C SER A 327 13.38 -2.16 0.25
N ILE A 328 14.19 -1.70 1.19
CA ILE A 328 13.76 -1.20 2.49
C ILE A 328 14.10 0.28 2.52
N LEU A 329 13.10 1.11 2.73
CA LEU A 329 13.25 2.56 2.82
C LEU A 329 13.11 2.97 4.28
N HIS A 330 14.20 3.40 4.88
CA HIS A 330 14.21 3.91 6.24
C HIS A 330 13.92 5.40 6.24
N PHE A 331 12.84 5.78 6.95
CA PHE A 331 12.40 7.16 7.10
C PHE A 331 12.86 7.71 8.44
N SER A 332 13.73 8.71 8.41
CA SER A 332 14.18 9.46 9.57
C SER A 332 13.86 10.95 9.41
N ARG A 333 13.84 11.69 10.51
CA ARG A 333 13.64 13.13 10.52
C ARG A 333 14.28 13.70 11.79
N ASP A 334 15.07 14.72 11.63
CA ASP A 334 15.53 15.48 12.78
C ASP A 334 14.37 16.29 13.38
N VAL A 335 13.95 15.93 14.58
CA VAL A 335 12.81 16.55 15.28
C VAL A 335 13.17 17.92 15.84
N GLN A 336 14.46 18.16 16.09
CA GLN A 336 14.92 19.41 16.70
C GLN A 336 14.99 20.55 15.68
N THR A 337 15.22 20.22 14.41
CA THR A 337 15.38 21.21 13.33
C THR A 337 14.12 21.38 12.48
N GLU A 338 13.02 20.68 12.79
CA GLU A 338 11.81 20.61 11.93
C GLU A 338 12.15 20.23 10.47
N GLY A 339 13.27 19.53 10.28
CA GLY A 339 13.81 19.17 8.97
C GLY A 339 12.83 18.34 8.12
N THR A 340 13.00 18.40 6.80
CA THR A 340 12.34 17.49 5.87
C THR A 340 12.76 16.06 6.18
N PRO A 341 11.85 15.07 6.11
CA PRO A 341 12.22 13.67 6.25
C PRO A 341 13.32 13.27 5.28
N THR A 342 14.27 12.48 5.75
CA THR A 342 15.26 11.80 4.90
C THR A 342 14.83 10.37 4.67
N VAL A 343 15.04 9.89 3.45
CA VAL A 343 14.73 8.52 3.05
C VAL A 343 16.04 7.85 2.65
N GLU A 344 16.47 6.87 3.44
CA GLU A 344 17.64 6.05 3.16
C GLU A 344 17.20 4.70 2.61
N GLU A 345 17.75 4.30 1.46
CA GLU A 345 17.51 2.99 0.89
C GLU A 345 18.50 1.97 1.46
N ILE A 346 17.97 0.94 2.09
CA ILE A 346 18.72 -0.17 2.68
C ILE A 346 18.55 -1.38 1.78
N PHE A 347 19.66 -1.86 1.22
CA PHE A 347 19.69 -3.01 0.33
C PHE A 347 19.87 -4.32 1.09
N ILE A 348 19.29 -5.39 0.56
CA ILE A 348 19.47 -6.75 1.06
C ILE A 348 20.43 -7.49 0.11
N ASP A 349 21.50 -8.08 0.63
CA ASP A 349 22.37 -8.93 -0.16
C ASP A 349 21.78 -10.35 -0.34
N LYS A 350 22.39 -11.16 -1.22
CA LYS A 350 21.96 -12.56 -1.47
C LYS A 350 21.99 -13.46 -0.23
N ARG A 351 22.70 -13.06 0.83
CA ARG A 351 22.76 -13.79 2.10
C ARG A 351 21.71 -13.29 3.12
N GLY A 352 20.94 -12.26 2.76
CA GLY A 352 19.96 -11.63 3.63
C GLY A 352 20.57 -10.58 4.58
N ASN A 353 21.83 -10.14 4.37
CA ASN A 353 22.42 -9.06 5.14
C ASN A 353 21.95 -7.71 4.61
N LEU A 354 21.89 -6.73 5.49
CA LEU A 354 21.53 -5.35 5.16
C LEU A 354 22.77 -4.52 4.88
N SER A 355 22.66 -3.56 3.97
CA SER A 355 23.75 -2.65 3.60
C SER A 355 24.12 -1.65 4.69
N SER A 356 23.15 -1.26 5.52
CA SER A 356 23.33 -0.32 6.64
C SER A 356 22.36 -0.60 7.78
N TYR A 357 22.66 -0.06 8.94
CA TYR A 357 21.83 -0.08 10.15
C TYR A 357 21.81 1.34 10.75
N PRO A 358 20.99 2.24 10.17
CA PRO A 358 20.86 3.59 10.73
C PRO A 358 20.25 3.57 12.11
N GLU A 359 20.38 4.68 12.84
CA GLU A 359 19.74 4.86 14.15
C GLU A 359 18.22 4.68 14.06
N ASP A 360 17.63 4.10 15.09
CA ASP A 360 16.20 3.73 15.17
C ASP A 360 15.75 2.70 14.11
N PHE A 361 16.71 1.97 13.54
CA PHE A 361 16.40 0.88 12.62
C PHE A 361 16.76 -0.47 13.24
N MET A 362 15.74 -1.22 13.68
CA MET A 362 15.86 -2.58 14.25
C MET A 362 16.79 -2.67 15.48
N ASP A 363 17.00 -1.59 16.21
CA ASP A 363 17.98 -1.50 17.31
C ASP A 363 17.34 -1.42 18.70
N GLU A 364 16.01 -1.27 18.79
CA GLU A 364 15.30 -1.08 20.06
C GLU A 364 15.54 -2.24 21.04
N TRP A 365 15.53 -3.47 20.54
CA TRP A 365 15.82 -4.66 21.36
C TRP A 365 17.22 -4.59 21.98
N THR A 366 18.22 -4.19 21.21
CA THR A 366 19.61 -4.05 21.67
C THR A 366 19.73 -2.94 22.72
N LYS A 367 19.11 -1.77 22.45
CA LYS A 367 19.07 -0.63 23.38
C LYS A 367 18.45 -1.03 24.74
N GLN A 368 17.36 -1.81 24.71
CA GLN A 368 16.72 -2.30 25.95
C GLN A 368 17.57 -3.31 26.70
N LEU A 369 18.23 -4.25 26.01
CA LEU A 369 19.15 -5.18 26.64
C LEU A 369 20.34 -4.48 27.31
N GLU A 370 20.93 -3.47 26.67
CA GLU A 370 21.99 -2.68 27.25
C GLU A 370 21.54 -2.00 28.54
N GLN A 371 20.33 -1.42 28.57
CA GLN A 371 19.76 -0.82 29.78
C GLN A 371 19.51 -1.82 30.91
N LEU A 372 19.16 -3.08 30.58
CA LEU A 372 18.95 -4.13 31.57
C LEU A 372 20.25 -4.69 32.15
N MET A 373 21.39 -4.48 31.47
CA MET A 373 22.71 -4.96 31.93
C MET A 373 23.50 -3.89 32.70
N MET A 374 23.05 -2.63 32.71
CA MET A 374 23.60 -1.55 33.55
C MET A 374 23.03 -1.59 34.98
#